data_82bcc0ce3750d03526a86255edcb9a23
#
_entry.id   82bcc0ce3750d03526a86255edcb9a23
#
_cell.length_a   1.000
_cell.length_b   1.000
_cell.length_c   1.000
_cell.angle_alpha   90.00
_cell.angle_beta   90.00
_cell.angle_gamma   90.00
#
_symmetry.space_group_name_H-M   'P 1'
#
loop_
_entity.id
_entity.type
_entity.pdbx_description
1 polymer ?
#
loop_
_entity_poly.entity_id
_entity_poly.type
_entity_poly.pdbx_seq_one_letter_code
_entity_poly.pdbx_strand_id
1 'polypeptide(L)'
;MNKCTSKVAAAALTMSLASVSVQAVADSSKPIVIPIHNWSSQVVMSYVIGGIFESMGNNVSYVPADSSGVYESIRLGDVTISHEVWEGAFGHAFYTAMGKGGLIEAGTHSALTIEDMGVPKWVIEQNICPGLPDWEALKGCGSKFATADSGGKGVWLDGPWHVDPDTGKNLFEDRIPALGLDDEYTYKQTGSADALWAAIDAAKAAGEGIIIFNWTPNFTDSDGFYFIEFPPYFYGCRETEGGDGACGSPRGWLKKAANYKFPKTHPDAYMAYTKMDFDTSMIGQMAALVDIDKMSHEDAAAKWLADNEDVWTAFTK
;
A
#
# COMPACT_ATOMS: atom_id res chain seq x y z
N MET A 1 -0.46 -25.20 -88.96
CA MET A 1 -1.48 -25.16 -87.86
C MET A 1 -0.78 -24.67 -86.66
N ASN A 2 -0.82 -23.35 -86.43
CA ASN A 2 -0.19 -22.69 -85.28
C ASN A 2 -1.24 -22.45 -84.17
N LYS A 3 -1.00 -23.03 -82.99
CA LYS A 3 -1.80 -22.75 -81.82
C LYS A 3 -1.14 -21.60 -81.03
N CYS A 4 -1.83 -20.49 -80.97
CA CYS A 4 -1.49 -19.34 -80.13
C CYS A 4 -2.05 -19.56 -78.71
N THR A 5 -1.19 -19.64 -77.71
CA THR A 5 -1.59 -19.70 -76.34
C THR A 5 -1.36 -18.33 -75.71
N SER A 6 -2.47 -17.62 -75.35
CA SER A 6 -2.45 -16.36 -74.63
C SER A 6 -2.26 -16.62 -73.16
N LYS A 7 -1.23 -16.05 -72.55
CA LYS A 7 -1.02 -16.01 -71.11
C LYS A 7 -1.74 -14.77 -70.50
N VAL A 8 -2.72 -15.03 -69.69
CA VAL A 8 -3.36 -13.98 -68.82
C VAL A 8 -2.52 -13.82 -67.56
N ALA A 9 -1.92 -12.67 -67.37
CA ALA A 9 -1.24 -12.32 -66.13
C ALA A 9 -2.25 -11.70 -65.14
N ALA A 10 -2.53 -12.38 -64.05
CA ALA A 10 -3.31 -11.84 -62.92
C ALA A 10 -2.39 -10.99 -62.05
N ALA A 11 -2.62 -9.68 -62.03
CA ALA A 11 -1.96 -8.77 -61.10
C ALA A 11 -2.72 -8.81 -59.75
N ALA A 12 -2.10 -9.37 -58.71
CA ALA A 12 -2.60 -9.32 -57.34
C ALA A 12 -2.25 -7.96 -56.73
N LEU A 13 -3.28 -7.16 -56.47
CA LEU A 13 -3.16 -5.89 -55.79
C LEU A 13 -3.09 -6.18 -54.27
N THR A 14 -1.91 -6.13 -53.65
CA THR A 14 -1.75 -6.19 -52.21
C THR A 14 -2.04 -4.82 -51.62
N MET A 15 -3.24 -4.65 -51.02
CA MET A 15 -3.52 -3.52 -50.12
C MET A 15 -2.75 -3.71 -48.80
N SER A 16 -1.68 -2.97 -48.64
CA SER A 16 -1.05 -2.79 -47.30
C SER A 16 -1.92 -1.87 -46.48
N LEU A 17 -2.59 -2.45 -45.48
CA LEU A 17 -3.20 -1.66 -44.38
C LEU A 17 -2.03 -1.04 -43.59
N ALA A 18 -1.80 0.24 -43.79
CA ALA A 18 -0.98 1.04 -42.88
C ALA A 18 -1.79 1.24 -41.61
N SER A 19 -1.42 0.52 -40.53
CA SER A 19 -1.89 0.79 -39.20
C SER A 19 -1.35 2.15 -38.78
N VAL A 20 -2.21 3.15 -38.76
CA VAL A 20 -1.93 4.45 -38.18
C VAL A 20 -1.94 4.22 -36.66
N SER A 21 -0.77 4.09 -36.05
CA SER A 21 -0.63 4.18 -34.60
C SER A 21 -0.97 5.61 -34.20
N VAL A 22 -2.14 5.80 -33.58
CA VAL A 22 -2.47 7.05 -32.92
C VAL A 22 -1.54 7.14 -31.72
N GLN A 23 -0.52 7.99 -31.79
CA GLN A 23 0.29 8.31 -30.63
C GLN A 23 -0.59 9.08 -29.63
N ALA A 24 -0.63 8.58 -28.39
CA ALA A 24 -1.24 9.30 -27.30
C ALA A 24 -0.51 10.66 -27.12
N VAL A 25 -1.27 11.71 -26.98
CA VAL A 25 -0.74 13.07 -26.82
C VAL A 25 -0.75 13.38 -25.34
N ALA A 26 0.41 13.71 -24.79
CA ALA A 26 0.55 14.09 -23.39
C ALA A 26 -0.28 15.34 -23.06
N ASP A 27 -0.91 15.33 -21.89
CA ASP A 27 -1.64 16.49 -21.32
C ASP A 27 -0.72 17.68 -21.09
N SER A 28 0.53 17.41 -20.72
CA SER A 28 1.51 18.42 -20.29
C SER A 28 2.94 17.94 -20.54
N SER A 29 3.85 18.89 -20.73
CA SER A 29 5.30 18.61 -20.75
C SER A 29 5.89 18.44 -19.34
N LYS A 30 5.16 18.81 -18.29
CA LYS A 30 5.61 18.65 -16.90
C LYS A 30 5.43 17.20 -16.48
N PRO A 31 6.34 16.63 -15.67
CA PRO A 31 6.18 15.28 -15.17
C PRO A 31 5.07 15.20 -14.12
N ILE A 32 4.39 14.06 -14.09
CA ILE A 32 3.58 13.62 -12.96
C ILE A 32 4.55 13.02 -11.94
N VAL A 33 4.64 13.62 -10.76
CA VAL A 33 5.58 13.21 -9.70
C VAL A 33 4.87 12.24 -8.76
N ILE A 34 5.36 10.99 -8.70
CA ILE A 34 4.79 9.89 -7.91
C ILE A 34 5.74 9.58 -6.75
N PRO A 35 5.25 9.46 -5.50
CA PRO A 35 6.09 9.15 -4.36
C PRO A 35 6.44 7.65 -4.33
N ILE A 36 7.64 7.34 -3.86
CA ILE A 36 8.09 5.99 -3.52
C ILE A 36 8.28 5.93 -2.00
N HIS A 37 7.54 5.05 -1.35
CA HIS A 37 7.65 4.76 0.08
C HIS A 37 8.48 3.48 0.32
N ASN A 38 8.27 2.80 1.44
CA ASN A 38 9.12 1.70 1.89
C ASN A 38 8.34 0.40 2.18
N TRP A 39 7.26 0.15 1.43
CA TRP A 39 6.55 -1.15 1.41
C TRP A 39 6.17 -1.54 -0.02
N SER A 40 6.17 -2.86 -0.28
CA SER A 40 6.19 -3.42 -1.64
C SER A 40 4.98 -3.08 -2.48
N SER A 41 3.74 -3.14 -1.94
CA SER A 41 2.54 -2.84 -2.71
C SER A 41 2.56 -1.42 -3.26
N GLN A 42 2.93 -0.46 -2.42
CA GLN A 42 2.98 0.94 -2.80
C GLN A 42 4.02 1.21 -3.91
N VAL A 43 5.21 0.62 -3.77
CA VAL A 43 6.27 0.84 -4.77
C VAL A 43 5.87 0.22 -6.11
N VAL A 44 5.37 -1.01 -6.12
CA VAL A 44 4.89 -1.67 -7.35
C VAL A 44 3.74 -0.86 -7.96
N MET A 45 2.75 -0.46 -7.17
CA MET A 45 1.61 0.32 -7.65
C MET A 45 2.05 1.70 -8.18
N SER A 46 3.07 2.33 -7.60
CA SER A 46 3.65 3.57 -8.14
C SER A 46 4.14 3.38 -9.58
N TYR A 47 4.88 2.30 -9.84
CA TYR A 47 5.35 1.98 -11.19
C TYR A 47 4.22 1.54 -12.13
N VAL A 48 3.22 0.82 -11.64
CA VAL A 48 2.01 0.47 -12.41
C VAL A 48 1.27 1.74 -12.85
N ILE A 49 0.98 2.64 -11.93
CA ILE A 49 0.27 3.91 -12.21
C ILE A 49 1.11 4.79 -13.15
N GLY A 50 2.42 4.84 -12.90
CA GLY A 50 3.33 5.55 -13.78
C GLY A 50 3.32 4.99 -15.20
N GLY A 51 3.40 3.67 -15.38
CA GLY A 51 3.30 3.02 -16.68
C GLY A 51 1.98 3.29 -17.40
N ILE A 52 0.87 3.37 -16.65
CA ILE A 52 -0.43 3.76 -17.22
C ILE A 52 -0.37 5.22 -17.73
N PHE A 53 0.18 6.16 -16.96
CA PHE A 53 0.34 7.55 -17.42
C PHE A 53 1.30 7.69 -18.61
N GLU A 54 2.38 6.90 -18.64
CA GLU A 54 3.31 6.85 -19.77
C GLU A 54 2.63 6.29 -21.03
N SER A 55 1.75 5.30 -20.90
CA SER A 55 0.94 4.78 -22.03
C SER A 55 0.01 5.84 -22.62
N MET A 56 -0.38 6.84 -21.81
CA MET A 56 -1.16 8.01 -22.24
C MET A 56 -0.27 9.13 -22.81
N GLY A 57 1.06 8.93 -22.89
CA GLY A 57 2.04 9.88 -23.39
C GLY A 57 2.57 10.88 -22.36
N ASN A 58 2.17 10.80 -21.09
CA ASN A 58 2.64 11.72 -20.06
C ASN A 58 4.05 11.37 -19.58
N ASN A 59 4.80 12.39 -19.17
CA ASN A 59 6.07 12.20 -18.47
C ASN A 59 5.80 11.85 -17.00
N VAL A 60 6.56 10.90 -16.45
CA VAL A 60 6.48 10.49 -15.06
C VAL A 60 7.85 10.63 -14.39
N SER A 61 7.86 10.97 -13.12
CA SER A 61 9.06 10.93 -12.28
C SER A 61 8.72 10.37 -10.91
N TYR A 62 9.66 9.63 -10.33
CA TYR A 62 9.52 9.01 -9.03
C TYR A 62 10.45 9.68 -8.03
N VAL A 63 9.96 9.92 -6.81
CA VAL A 63 10.73 10.57 -5.75
C VAL A 63 10.57 9.82 -4.44
N PRO A 64 11.67 9.49 -3.72
CA PRO A 64 11.55 8.99 -2.36
C PRO A 64 10.83 10.02 -1.49
N ALA A 65 9.84 9.58 -0.72
CA ALA A 65 9.07 10.44 0.15
C ALA A 65 8.74 9.71 1.46
N ASP A 66 8.81 10.45 2.57
CA ASP A 66 8.26 10.00 3.83
C ASP A 66 6.73 9.86 3.73
N SER A 67 6.20 8.76 4.22
CA SER A 67 4.78 8.43 4.06
C SER A 67 3.83 9.33 4.86
N SER A 68 4.27 9.86 5.99
CA SER A 68 3.48 10.81 6.78
C SER A 68 3.62 12.25 6.25
N GLY A 69 4.82 12.63 5.78
CA GLY A 69 5.11 13.95 5.24
C GLY A 69 4.65 14.19 3.80
N VAL A 70 4.30 13.13 3.07
CA VAL A 70 3.94 13.20 1.63
C VAL A 70 2.74 14.12 1.36
N TYR A 71 1.78 14.20 2.28
CA TYR A 71 0.58 15.02 2.10
C TYR A 71 0.87 16.51 2.06
N GLU A 72 1.86 16.97 2.83
CA GLU A 72 2.33 18.34 2.76
C GLU A 72 3.07 18.60 1.45
N SER A 73 3.89 17.65 0.98
CA SER A 73 4.57 17.74 -0.32
C SER A 73 3.57 17.78 -1.48
N ILE A 74 2.47 17.01 -1.41
CA ILE A 74 1.37 17.09 -2.40
C ILE A 74 0.70 18.46 -2.34
N ARG A 75 0.39 18.96 -1.14
CA ARG A 75 -0.24 20.26 -0.93
C ARG A 75 0.57 21.40 -1.54
N LEU A 76 1.90 21.37 -1.39
CA LEU A 76 2.83 22.36 -1.93
C LEU A 76 3.07 22.19 -3.44
N GLY A 77 2.91 20.98 -3.98
CA GLY A 77 3.05 20.67 -5.40
C GLY A 77 4.41 20.09 -5.78
N ASP A 78 5.19 19.65 -4.81
CA ASP A 78 6.45 18.92 -5.03
C ASP A 78 6.18 17.46 -5.45
N VAL A 79 5.07 16.89 -4.99
CA VAL A 79 4.51 15.59 -5.37
C VAL A 79 3.15 15.81 -6.01
N THR A 80 2.81 15.02 -7.04
CA THR A 80 1.54 15.18 -7.75
C THR A 80 0.41 14.36 -7.14
N ILE A 81 0.68 13.11 -6.79
CA ILE A 81 -0.31 12.15 -6.29
C ILE A 81 0.23 11.31 -5.12
N SER A 82 -0.68 10.71 -4.34
CA SER A 82 -0.42 9.53 -3.50
C SER A 82 -1.60 8.57 -3.66
N HIS A 83 -1.32 7.35 -4.02
CA HIS A 83 -2.35 6.37 -4.38
C HIS A 83 -2.70 5.38 -3.27
N GLU A 84 -1.92 5.33 -2.20
CA GLU A 84 -2.18 4.52 -1.01
C GLU A 84 -2.26 5.41 0.23
N VAL A 85 -3.40 6.09 0.42
CA VAL A 85 -3.74 6.79 1.66
C VAL A 85 -4.51 5.80 2.54
N TRP A 86 -3.81 5.18 3.48
CA TRP A 86 -4.37 4.23 4.42
C TRP A 86 -5.06 4.97 5.58
N GLU A 87 -6.32 4.62 5.89
CA GLU A 87 -7.08 5.33 6.94
C GLU A 87 -6.41 5.20 8.31
N GLY A 88 -5.95 3.99 8.61
CA GLY A 88 -5.38 3.66 9.91
C GLY A 88 -4.14 4.47 10.22
N ALA A 89 -3.16 4.47 9.33
CA ALA A 89 -1.87 5.13 9.53
C ALA A 89 -1.92 6.62 9.18
N PHE A 90 -2.58 6.99 8.07
CA PHE A 90 -2.40 8.30 7.45
C PHE A 90 -3.66 9.15 7.36
N GLY A 91 -4.84 8.64 7.76
CA GLY A 91 -6.10 9.36 7.61
C GLY A 91 -6.09 10.73 8.28
N HIS A 92 -5.52 10.85 9.47
CA HIS A 92 -5.42 12.12 10.20
C HIS A 92 -4.54 13.13 9.44
N ALA A 93 -3.33 12.75 9.05
CA ALA A 93 -2.40 13.60 8.31
C ALA A 93 -2.98 14.05 6.96
N PHE A 94 -3.65 13.14 6.24
CA PHE A 94 -4.34 13.42 4.99
C PHE A 94 -5.42 14.51 5.15
N TYR A 95 -6.35 14.34 6.09
CA TYR A 95 -7.42 15.32 6.32
C TYR A 95 -6.90 16.65 6.86
N THR A 96 -5.86 16.62 7.69
CA THR A 96 -5.20 17.84 8.16
C THR A 96 -4.60 18.63 7.00
N ALA A 97 -3.90 17.98 6.09
CA ALA A 97 -3.34 18.62 4.91
C ALA A 97 -4.45 19.13 3.96
N MET A 98 -5.52 18.36 3.75
CA MET A 98 -6.70 18.81 2.99
C MET A 98 -7.30 20.10 3.57
N GLY A 99 -7.45 20.18 4.89
CA GLY A 99 -7.98 21.35 5.57
C GLY A 99 -7.15 22.62 5.37
N LYS A 100 -5.84 22.48 5.14
CA LYS A 100 -4.93 23.59 4.79
C LYS A 100 -5.09 24.04 3.32
N GLY A 101 -5.78 23.26 2.47
CA GLY A 101 -5.93 23.52 1.02
C GLY A 101 -4.72 23.13 0.20
N GLY A 102 -4.90 22.94 -1.11
CA GLY A 102 -3.81 22.57 -2.03
C GLY A 102 -3.69 21.05 -2.29
N LEU A 103 -4.36 20.23 -1.51
CA LEU A 103 -4.53 18.79 -1.67
C LEU A 103 -6.03 18.47 -1.82
N ILE A 104 -6.35 17.53 -2.70
CA ILE A 104 -7.72 17.04 -2.94
C ILE A 104 -7.76 15.51 -2.87
N GLU A 105 -8.91 14.98 -2.49
CA GLU A 105 -9.22 13.55 -2.65
C GLU A 105 -9.50 13.26 -4.13
N ALA A 106 -8.90 12.18 -4.65
CA ALA A 106 -9.04 11.76 -6.05
C ALA A 106 -9.79 10.41 -6.19
N GLY A 107 -10.47 9.98 -5.15
CA GLY A 107 -11.27 8.76 -5.11
C GLY A 107 -10.77 7.73 -4.10
N THR A 108 -11.50 6.63 -4.00
CA THR A 108 -11.25 5.54 -3.06
C THR A 108 -11.10 4.24 -3.85
N HIS A 109 -10.17 3.37 -3.44
CA HIS A 109 -10.08 2.02 -3.94
C HIS A 109 -11.16 1.13 -3.31
N SER A 110 -11.59 0.07 -4.00
CA SER A 110 -12.53 -0.91 -3.47
C SER A 110 -11.91 -1.84 -2.41
N ALA A 111 -10.58 -1.80 -2.25
CA ALA A 111 -9.87 -2.50 -1.19
C ALA A 111 -10.32 -2.02 0.20
N LEU A 112 -10.61 -2.98 1.08
CA LEU A 112 -10.85 -2.73 2.50
C LEU A 112 -9.56 -2.91 3.27
N THR A 113 -9.27 -2.00 4.20
CA THR A 113 -8.02 -2.00 4.95
C THR A 113 -8.21 -2.39 6.40
N ILE A 114 -7.23 -3.13 6.93
CA ILE A 114 -6.99 -3.29 8.37
C ILE A 114 -5.50 -3.04 8.57
N GLU A 115 -5.15 -2.25 9.55
CA GLU A 115 -3.78 -1.93 9.92
C GLU A 115 -3.70 -2.02 11.44
N ASP A 116 -3.17 -3.12 11.99
CA ASP A 116 -3.11 -3.29 13.45
C ASP A 116 -2.03 -4.29 13.87
N MET A 117 -1.81 -4.39 15.16
CA MET A 117 -0.99 -5.44 15.75
C MET A 117 -1.68 -6.79 15.64
N GLY A 118 -0.90 -7.82 15.40
CA GLY A 118 -1.41 -9.17 15.28
C GLY A 118 -0.35 -10.23 15.44
N VAL A 119 -0.73 -11.45 15.15
CA VAL A 119 0.12 -12.64 15.28
C VAL A 119 0.00 -13.53 14.06
N PRO A 120 1.09 -14.13 13.59
CA PRO A 120 1.02 -15.16 12.56
C PRO A 120 0.23 -16.40 13.03
N LYS A 121 -0.33 -17.11 12.07
CA LYS A 121 -1.20 -18.27 12.27
C LYS A 121 -0.64 -19.32 13.25
N TRP A 122 0.67 -19.61 13.17
CA TRP A 122 1.25 -20.63 14.07
C TRP A 122 1.19 -20.27 15.55
N VAL A 123 1.14 -18.99 15.91
CA VAL A 123 1.01 -18.53 17.31
C VAL A 123 -0.33 -19.01 17.88
N ILE A 124 -1.39 -18.96 17.07
CA ILE A 124 -2.73 -19.45 17.43
C ILE A 124 -2.75 -20.97 17.41
N GLU A 125 -2.27 -21.61 16.34
CA GLU A 125 -2.31 -23.06 16.17
C GLU A 125 -1.50 -23.81 17.23
N GLN A 126 -0.37 -23.25 17.66
CA GLN A 126 0.48 -23.81 18.73
C GLN A 126 0.02 -23.39 20.12
N ASN A 127 -1.03 -22.55 20.22
CA ASN A 127 -1.58 -22.07 21.48
C ASN A 127 -0.51 -21.41 22.38
N ILE A 128 0.37 -20.60 21.79
CA ILE A 128 1.49 -19.94 22.49
C ILE A 128 0.96 -19.01 23.58
N CYS A 129 -0.12 -18.27 23.28
CA CYS A 129 -0.86 -17.45 24.24
C CYS A 129 -2.35 -17.80 24.12
N PRO A 130 -2.86 -18.66 25.04
CA PRO A 130 -4.24 -19.11 25.01
C PRO A 130 -5.23 -17.95 25.14
N GLY A 131 -6.22 -17.92 24.24
CA GLY A 131 -7.27 -16.89 24.21
C GLY A 131 -7.06 -15.85 23.10
N LEU A 132 -5.86 -15.75 22.47
CA LEU A 132 -5.72 -14.94 21.26
C LEU A 132 -6.67 -15.44 20.16
N PRO A 133 -7.24 -14.56 19.35
CA PRO A 133 -6.87 -13.15 19.16
C PRO A 133 -7.52 -12.13 20.10
N ASP A 134 -8.30 -12.50 21.12
CA ASP A 134 -8.79 -11.53 22.10
C ASP A 134 -7.62 -10.85 22.81
N TRP A 135 -7.59 -9.52 22.82
CA TRP A 135 -6.52 -8.73 23.42
C TRP A 135 -6.36 -8.95 24.94
N GLU A 136 -7.43 -9.32 25.64
CA GLU A 136 -7.36 -9.61 27.07
C GLU A 136 -6.46 -10.81 27.37
N ALA A 137 -6.30 -11.72 26.42
CA ALA A 137 -5.37 -12.86 26.52
C ALA A 137 -3.89 -12.42 26.64
N LEU A 138 -3.57 -11.21 26.20
CA LEU A 138 -2.21 -10.67 26.35
C LEU A 138 -1.80 -10.53 27.81
N LYS A 139 -2.73 -10.32 28.71
CA LYS A 139 -2.49 -10.27 30.17
C LYS A 139 -1.97 -11.63 30.65
N GLY A 140 -0.72 -11.65 31.13
CA GLY A 140 -0.03 -12.87 31.55
C GLY A 140 0.72 -13.62 30.46
N CYS A 141 0.71 -13.14 29.22
CA CYS A 141 1.44 -13.73 28.09
C CYS A 141 2.74 -13.03 27.71
N GLY A 142 3.09 -11.90 28.33
CA GLY A 142 4.22 -11.06 27.90
C GLY A 142 5.52 -11.84 27.68
N SER A 143 5.89 -12.73 28.60
CA SER A 143 7.11 -13.54 28.48
C SER A 143 7.14 -14.48 27.26
N LYS A 144 6.01 -14.79 26.64
CA LYS A 144 5.90 -15.65 25.44
C LYS A 144 6.32 -14.92 24.16
N PHE A 145 6.37 -13.61 24.22
CA PHE A 145 6.71 -12.70 23.12
C PHE A 145 7.97 -11.87 23.44
N ALA A 146 8.72 -12.28 24.47
CA ALA A 146 9.93 -11.59 24.89
C ALA A 146 11.07 -11.88 23.92
N THR A 147 11.93 -10.87 23.69
CA THR A 147 13.20 -11.01 22.99
C THR A 147 14.37 -10.94 23.96
N ALA A 148 15.56 -11.35 23.52
CA ALA A 148 16.76 -11.39 24.37
C ALA A 148 17.10 -10.04 25.03
N ASP A 149 16.70 -8.94 24.42
CA ASP A 149 17.01 -7.57 24.84
C ASP A 149 15.79 -6.82 25.43
N SER A 150 14.63 -7.49 25.58
CA SER A 150 13.40 -6.87 26.12
C SER A 150 13.25 -6.93 27.63
N GLY A 151 14.22 -7.50 28.33
CA GLY A 151 14.16 -7.63 29.81
C GLY A 151 13.05 -8.56 30.30
N GLY A 152 12.60 -9.49 29.43
CA GLY A 152 11.54 -10.45 29.75
C GLY A 152 10.12 -9.96 29.41
N LYS A 153 9.99 -8.72 28.95
CA LYS A 153 8.71 -8.18 28.46
C LYS A 153 8.48 -8.63 27.01
N GLY A 154 7.23 -8.91 26.68
CA GLY A 154 6.81 -9.11 25.28
C GLY A 154 7.05 -7.86 24.45
N VAL A 155 7.38 -8.05 23.18
CA VAL A 155 7.64 -6.95 22.24
C VAL A 155 6.50 -6.80 21.27
N TRP A 156 5.93 -5.61 21.17
CA TRP A 156 5.13 -5.17 20.04
C TRP A 156 6.07 -4.60 18.99
N LEU A 157 6.23 -5.30 17.87
CA LEU A 157 7.15 -4.92 16.81
C LEU A 157 6.42 -4.18 15.71
N ASP A 158 6.81 -2.94 15.45
CA ASP A 158 6.16 -2.06 14.47
C ASP A 158 7.14 -1.61 13.37
N GLY A 159 6.60 -1.04 12.30
CA GLY A 159 7.33 -0.32 11.27
C GLY A 159 7.42 1.18 11.55
N PRO A 160 8.01 1.97 10.64
CA PRO A 160 8.30 3.39 10.86
C PRO A 160 7.12 4.34 10.53
N TRP A 161 5.87 3.86 10.50
CA TRP A 161 4.75 4.61 9.90
C TRP A 161 3.83 5.32 10.88
N HIS A 162 3.83 4.96 12.17
CA HIS A 162 2.77 5.32 13.10
C HIS A 162 3.15 6.44 14.08
N VAL A 163 4.22 7.17 13.76
CA VAL A 163 4.63 8.35 14.54
C VAL A 163 3.86 9.56 14.03
N ASP A 164 3.12 10.19 14.92
CA ASP A 164 2.47 11.47 14.65
C ASP A 164 3.52 12.57 14.48
N PRO A 165 3.59 13.26 13.35
CA PRO A 165 4.66 14.22 13.05
C PRO A 165 4.58 15.50 13.92
N ASP A 166 3.40 15.83 14.47
CA ASP A 166 3.19 17.02 15.27
C ASP A 166 3.51 16.79 16.74
N THR A 167 3.23 15.60 17.25
CA THR A 167 3.40 15.25 18.67
C THR A 167 4.59 14.34 18.97
N GLY A 168 5.08 13.62 17.95
CA GLY A 168 6.12 12.60 18.09
C GLY A 168 5.64 11.32 18.79
N LYS A 169 4.34 11.18 19.06
CA LYS A 169 3.74 10.00 19.68
C LYS A 169 3.54 8.88 18.67
N ASN A 170 3.64 7.63 19.14
CA ASN A 170 3.39 6.47 18.34
C ASN A 170 2.09 5.78 18.77
N LEU A 171 1.22 5.55 17.81
CA LEU A 171 -0.10 4.98 18.00
C LEU A 171 -0.12 3.65 18.78
N PHE A 172 0.83 2.75 18.50
CA PHE A 172 0.85 1.41 19.12
C PHE A 172 1.65 1.40 20.43
N GLU A 173 2.66 2.26 20.57
CA GLU A 173 3.38 2.46 21.83
C GLU A 173 2.44 2.98 22.90
N ASP A 174 1.63 3.99 22.57
CA ASP A 174 0.67 4.62 23.49
C ASP A 174 -0.48 3.67 23.89
N ARG A 175 -0.83 2.72 23.03
CA ARG A 175 -1.86 1.71 23.32
C ARG A 175 -1.46 0.73 24.42
N ILE A 176 -0.19 0.42 24.60
CA ILE A 176 0.28 -0.51 25.63
C ILE A 176 -0.13 -0.05 27.03
N PRO A 177 0.22 1.17 27.49
CA PRO A 177 -0.25 1.64 28.80
C PRO A 177 -1.75 1.92 28.84
N ALA A 178 -2.38 2.34 27.73
CA ALA A 178 -3.83 2.55 27.66
C ALA A 178 -4.64 1.28 27.96
N LEU A 179 -4.09 0.12 27.61
CA LEU A 179 -4.68 -1.20 27.91
C LEU A 179 -4.19 -1.81 29.24
N GLY A 180 -3.31 -1.12 29.98
CA GLY A 180 -2.71 -1.61 31.21
C GLY A 180 -1.76 -2.79 31.00
N LEU A 181 -1.02 -2.80 29.88
CA LEU A 181 -0.09 -3.86 29.49
C LEU A 181 1.39 -3.47 29.67
N ASP A 182 1.68 -2.27 30.18
CA ASP A 182 3.03 -1.69 30.28
C ASP A 182 3.98 -2.43 31.25
N ASP A 183 3.45 -3.19 32.20
CA ASP A 183 4.25 -4.06 33.05
C ASP A 183 4.77 -5.30 32.31
N GLU A 184 4.05 -5.78 31.28
CA GLU A 184 4.33 -7.03 30.58
C GLU A 184 4.86 -6.83 29.15
N TYR A 185 4.63 -5.68 28.54
CA TYR A 185 4.99 -5.42 27.14
C TYR A 185 5.82 -4.15 26.98
N THR A 186 6.57 -4.11 25.90
CA THR A 186 7.32 -2.94 25.43
C THR A 186 7.16 -2.82 23.92
N TYR A 187 7.39 -1.62 23.41
CA TYR A 187 7.34 -1.30 21.99
C TYR A 187 8.74 -1.28 21.37
N LYS A 188 8.84 -1.75 20.13
CA LYS A 188 10.04 -1.60 19.29
C LYS A 188 9.63 -1.26 17.87
N GLN A 189 10.42 -0.43 17.20
CA GLN A 189 10.23 -0.03 15.83
C GLN A 189 11.34 -0.60 14.95
N THR A 190 10.95 -1.09 13.77
CA THR A 190 11.87 -1.45 12.67
C THR A 190 12.00 -0.32 11.67
N GLY A 191 12.98 -0.41 10.76
CA GLY A 191 13.20 0.61 9.73
C GLY A 191 12.40 0.42 8.45
N SER A 192 11.76 -0.74 8.24
CA SER A 192 11.06 -1.06 6.99
C SER A 192 10.15 -2.28 7.13
N ALA A 193 9.29 -2.50 6.10
CA ALA A 193 8.48 -3.72 5.96
C ALA A 193 9.34 -4.98 5.88
N ASP A 194 10.44 -4.97 5.11
CA ASP A 194 11.36 -6.11 5.01
C ASP A 194 11.88 -6.57 6.36
N ALA A 195 12.16 -5.61 7.27
CA ALA A 195 12.62 -5.94 8.61
C ALA A 195 11.52 -6.60 9.46
N LEU A 196 10.24 -6.23 9.25
CA LEU A 196 9.10 -6.94 9.86
C LEU A 196 9.00 -8.37 9.35
N TRP A 197 9.10 -8.58 8.05
CA TRP A 197 9.02 -9.91 7.44
C TRP A 197 10.17 -10.81 7.87
N ALA A 198 11.38 -10.27 7.93
CA ALA A 198 12.54 -11.00 8.47
C ALA A 198 12.35 -11.40 9.94
N ALA A 199 11.71 -10.57 10.76
CA ALA A 199 11.40 -10.91 12.14
C ALA A 199 10.37 -12.04 12.25
N ILE A 200 9.34 -12.06 11.38
CA ILE A 200 8.38 -13.18 11.29
C ILE A 200 9.12 -14.48 10.96
N ASP A 201 9.98 -14.49 9.94
CA ASP A 201 10.72 -15.66 9.51
C ASP A 201 11.67 -16.17 10.63
N ALA A 202 12.33 -15.25 11.32
CA ALA A 202 13.23 -15.60 12.44
C ALA A 202 12.44 -16.22 13.62
N ALA A 203 11.32 -15.63 14.02
CA ALA A 203 10.48 -16.16 15.09
C ALA A 203 9.90 -17.55 14.70
N LYS A 204 9.47 -17.74 13.46
CA LYS A 204 8.98 -19.02 12.94
C LYS A 204 10.06 -20.09 12.99
N ALA A 205 11.29 -19.76 12.57
CA ALA A 205 12.43 -20.69 12.59
C ALA A 205 12.84 -21.08 14.02
N ALA A 206 12.70 -20.15 14.98
CA ALA A 206 12.97 -20.40 16.42
C ALA A 206 11.82 -21.11 17.13
N GLY A 207 10.63 -21.19 16.55
CA GLY A 207 9.42 -21.70 17.21
C GLY A 207 8.91 -20.79 18.32
N GLU A 208 9.20 -19.49 18.22
CA GLU A 208 8.83 -18.47 19.20
C GLU A 208 7.59 -17.70 18.78
N GLY A 209 6.89 -17.08 19.76
CA GLY A 209 5.80 -16.18 19.49
C GLY A 209 6.30 -14.82 19.05
N ILE A 210 5.52 -14.14 18.20
CA ILE A 210 5.78 -12.76 17.78
C ILE A 210 4.46 -11.99 17.74
N ILE A 211 4.45 -10.76 18.24
CA ILE A 211 3.40 -9.77 18.05
C ILE A 211 3.98 -8.68 17.14
N ILE A 212 3.34 -8.45 16.01
CA ILE A 212 3.89 -7.62 14.96
C ILE A 212 2.78 -6.80 14.31
N PHE A 213 3.11 -5.57 13.93
CA PHE A 213 2.25 -4.78 13.06
C PHE A 213 2.14 -5.45 11.68
N ASN A 214 0.94 -5.48 11.17
CA ASN A 214 0.66 -5.95 9.82
C ASN A 214 -0.56 -5.21 9.25
N TRP A 215 -0.79 -5.39 7.99
CA TRP A 215 -1.94 -4.81 7.29
C TRP A 215 -2.52 -5.78 6.26
N THR A 216 -3.77 -5.54 5.88
CA THR A 216 -4.40 -6.14 4.71
C THR A 216 -5.00 -5.01 3.86
N PRO A 217 -4.90 -5.02 2.51
CA PRO A 217 -4.32 -6.08 1.66
C PRO A 217 -2.79 -6.19 1.76
N ASN A 218 -2.30 -7.43 1.88
CA ASN A 218 -0.87 -7.74 1.89
C ASN A 218 -0.65 -9.19 1.40
N PHE A 219 0.60 -9.57 1.08
CA PHE A 219 0.95 -10.95 0.73
C PHE A 219 0.71 -11.94 1.88
N THR A 220 0.80 -11.48 3.12
CA THR A 220 0.55 -12.29 4.32
C THR A 220 -0.89 -12.77 4.46
N ASP A 221 -1.83 -12.20 3.70
CA ASP A 221 -3.24 -12.62 3.71
C ASP A 221 -3.40 -14.09 3.29
N SER A 222 -2.50 -14.59 2.43
CA SER A 222 -2.49 -15.99 1.97
C SER A 222 -1.94 -16.98 3.01
N ASP A 223 -1.00 -16.56 3.85
CA ASP A 223 -0.32 -17.43 4.83
C ASP A 223 -1.09 -17.56 6.15
N GLY A 224 -2.09 -16.73 6.36
CA GLY A 224 -2.90 -16.66 7.57
C GLY A 224 -2.22 -15.84 8.66
N PHE A 225 -2.78 -14.68 8.91
CA PHE A 225 -2.42 -13.74 9.94
C PHE A 225 -3.67 -13.38 10.75
N TYR A 226 -3.55 -13.26 12.05
CA TYR A 226 -4.65 -12.90 12.95
C TYR A 226 -4.37 -11.55 13.59
N PHE A 227 -5.21 -10.57 13.26
CA PHE A 227 -5.20 -9.30 13.98
C PHE A 227 -5.74 -9.49 15.40
N ILE A 228 -5.11 -8.86 16.37
CA ILE A 228 -5.59 -8.88 17.75
C ILE A 228 -6.90 -8.08 17.83
N GLU A 229 -7.90 -8.66 18.45
CA GLU A 229 -9.23 -8.07 18.62
C GLU A 229 -9.22 -7.10 19.80
N PHE A 230 -8.72 -5.89 19.56
CA PHE A 230 -8.76 -4.77 20.51
C PHE A 230 -10.17 -4.21 20.71
N PRO A 231 -10.42 -3.37 21.74
CA PRO A 231 -11.67 -2.64 21.84
C PRO A 231 -12.03 -1.92 20.53
N PRO A 232 -13.31 -1.91 20.10
CA PRO A 232 -13.70 -1.36 18.81
C PRO A 232 -13.29 0.09 18.61
N TYR A 233 -12.79 0.40 17.43
CA TYR A 233 -12.50 1.78 17.03
C TYR A 233 -13.80 2.61 16.97
N PHE A 234 -13.71 3.84 17.43
CA PHE A 234 -14.66 4.91 17.15
C PHE A 234 -13.88 6.23 17.01
N TYR A 235 -14.36 7.16 16.21
CA TYR A 235 -13.69 8.45 16.04
C TYR A 235 -13.55 9.16 17.37
N GLY A 236 -12.36 9.63 17.70
CA GLY A 236 -12.02 10.26 18.96
C GLY A 236 -11.47 9.30 20.03
N CYS A 237 -11.34 8.00 19.75
CA CYS A 237 -10.81 7.04 20.73
C CYS A 237 -9.28 7.00 20.79
N ARG A 238 -8.60 7.38 19.72
CA ARG A 238 -7.13 7.43 19.68
C ARG A 238 -6.62 8.66 20.41
N GLU A 239 -5.41 8.58 20.97
CA GLU A 239 -4.81 9.71 21.67
C GLU A 239 -4.61 10.92 20.75
N THR A 240 -4.21 10.71 19.49
CA THR A 240 -4.12 11.76 18.46
C THR A 240 -5.46 12.41 18.13
N GLU A 241 -6.56 11.77 18.46
CA GLU A 241 -7.93 12.25 18.29
C GLU A 241 -8.53 12.77 19.61
N GLY A 242 -7.76 12.74 20.72
CA GLY A 242 -8.16 13.21 22.03
C GLY A 242 -8.74 12.14 22.98
N GLY A 243 -8.69 10.86 22.58
CA GLY A 243 -9.09 9.71 23.39
C GLY A 243 -7.99 9.17 24.29
N ASP A 244 -8.24 8.00 24.87
CA ASP A 244 -7.31 7.30 25.77
C ASP A 244 -6.33 6.36 25.04
N GLY A 245 -6.54 6.13 23.74
CA GLY A 245 -5.68 5.28 22.92
C GLY A 245 -5.93 3.77 23.04
N ALA A 246 -6.89 3.33 23.85
CA ALA A 246 -7.11 1.91 24.13
C ALA A 246 -7.77 1.14 22.97
N CYS A 247 -8.37 1.81 21.97
CA CYS A 247 -9.08 1.17 20.87
C CYS A 247 -8.15 0.59 19.80
N GLY A 248 -8.68 -0.38 19.05
CA GLY A 248 -8.07 -0.92 17.84
C GLY A 248 -8.04 0.07 16.67
N SER A 249 -7.61 -0.41 15.51
CA SER A 249 -7.59 0.38 14.28
C SER A 249 -8.94 0.32 13.56
N PRO A 250 -9.30 1.34 12.76
CA PRO A 250 -10.48 1.28 11.92
C PRO A 250 -10.35 0.14 10.90
N ARG A 251 -11.48 -0.45 10.53
CA ARG A 251 -11.60 -1.22 9.29
C ARG A 251 -11.94 -0.22 8.21
N GLY A 252 -10.94 0.19 7.48
CA GLY A 252 -10.92 1.48 6.82
C GLY A 252 -10.96 1.43 5.31
N TRP A 253 -10.71 2.59 4.76
CA TRP A 253 -10.62 2.86 3.34
C TRP A 253 -9.17 3.04 2.89
N LEU A 254 -8.94 2.82 1.60
CA LEU A 254 -7.72 3.15 0.89
C LEU A 254 -8.05 4.23 -0.14
N LYS A 255 -7.56 5.45 0.08
CA LYS A 255 -7.88 6.60 -0.77
C LYS A 255 -6.73 7.01 -1.67
N LYS A 256 -7.08 7.85 -2.64
CA LYS A 256 -6.16 8.54 -3.55
C LYS A 256 -6.15 10.03 -3.26
N ALA A 257 -4.96 10.58 -3.13
CA ALA A 257 -4.71 12.01 -2.96
C ALA A 257 -4.09 12.61 -4.23
N ALA A 258 -4.37 13.88 -4.50
CA ALA A 258 -3.74 14.61 -5.59
C ALA A 258 -3.51 16.09 -5.24
N ASN A 259 -2.51 16.71 -5.86
CA ASN A 259 -2.39 18.16 -5.85
C ASN A 259 -3.58 18.80 -6.56
N TYR A 260 -4.15 19.85 -6.01
CA TYR A 260 -5.35 20.52 -6.56
C TYR A 260 -5.18 21.07 -7.98
N LYS A 261 -3.94 21.24 -8.45
CA LYS A 261 -3.65 21.68 -9.83
C LYS A 261 -3.68 20.53 -10.83
N PHE A 262 -3.55 19.29 -10.38
CA PHE A 262 -3.44 18.12 -11.25
C PHE A 262 -4.61 18.01 -12.26
N PRO A 263 -5.89 18.22 -11.88
CA PRO A 263 -7.00 18.24 -12.83
C PRO A 263 -6.88 19.29 -13.96
N LYS A 264 -6.12 20.33 -13.72
CA LYS A 264 -5.93 21.42 -14.71
C LYS A 264 -4.66 21.24 -15.55
N THR A 265 -3.61 20.68 -14.97
CA THR A 265 -2.32 20.50 -15.65
C THR A 265 -2.27 19.22 -16.47
N HIS A 266 -3.00 18.18 -16.05
CA HIS A 266 -3.05 16.88 -16.70
C HIS A 266 -4.50 16.33 -16.61
N PRO A 267 -5.44 16.90 -17.38
CA PRO A 267 -6.86 16.57 -17.25
C PRO A 267 -7.18 15.12 -17.56
N ASP A 268 -6.61 14.55 -18.63
CA ASP A 268 -6.90 13.16 -19.02
C ASP A 268 -6.23 12.16 -18.07
N ALA A 269 -4.99 12.42 -17.63
CA ALA A 269 -4.32 11.61 -16.61
C ALA A 269 -5.06 11.66 -15.26
N TYR A 270 -5.57 12.82 -14.86
CA TYR A 270 -6.39 12.94 -13.65
C TYR A 270 -7.69 12.16 -13.76
N MET A 271 -8.38 12.22 -14.90
CA MET A 271 -9.58 11.44 -15.14
C MET A 271 -9.30 9.94 -15.09
N ALA A 272 -8.20 9.47 -15.69
CA ALA A 272 -7.76 8.09 -15.56
C ALA A 272 -7.46 7.73 -14.09
N TYR A 273 -6.73 8.58 -13.37
CA TYR A 273 -6.39 8.38 -11.97
C TYR A 273 -7.63 8.23 -11.07
N THR A 274 -8.67 9.03 -11.29
CA THR A 274 -9.92 8.89 -10.52
C THR A 274 -10.63 7.57 -10.77
N LYS A 275 -10.49 7.00 -11.97
CA LYS A 275 -11.09 5.69 -12.34
C LYS A 275 -10.26 4.49 -11.88
N MET A 276 -8.95 4.66 -11.60
CA MET A 276 -8.12 3.57 -11.12
C MET A 276 -8.67 3.04 -9.80
N ASP A 277 -9.02 1.77 -9.80
CA ASP A 277 -9.53 1.06 -8.64
C ASP A 277 -8.77 -0.28 -8.50
N PHE A 278 -8.00 -0.39 -7.43
CA PHE A 278 -7.28 -1.61 -7.09
C PHE A 278 -7.96 -2.26 -5.90
N ASP A 279 -8.43 -3.49 -6.08
CA ASP A 279 -9.06 -4.26 -5.02
C ASP A 279 -8.03 -4.96 -4.12
N THR A 280 -8.50 -5.58 -3.04
CA THR A 280 -7.69 -6.33 -2.08
C THR A 280 -6.81 -7.39 -2.74
N SER A 281 -7.34 -8.10 -3.75
CA SER A 281 -6.61 -9.15 -4.46
C SER A 281 -5.49 -8.60 -5.33
N MET A 282 -5.75 -7.52 -6.05
CA MET A 282 -4.75 -6.88 -6.92
C MET A 282 -3.56 -6.35 -6.12
N ILE A 283 -3.84 -5.69 -4.98
CA ILE A 283 -2.79 -5.13 -4.12
C ILE A 283 -1.96 -6.25 -3.48
N GLY A 284 -2.61 -7.30 -2.97
CA GLY A 284 -1.93 -8.47 -2.41
C GLY A 284 -1.05 -9.20 -3.43
N GLN A 285 -1.51 -9.31 -4.70
CA GLN A 285 -0.71 -9.88 -5.78
C GLN A 285 0.52 -9.04 -6.11
N MET A 286 0.39 -7.71 -6.17
CA MET A 286 1.54 -6.81 -6.38
C MET A 286 2.59 -6.96 -5.29
N ALA A 287 2.17 -7.02 -4.02
CA ALA A 287 3.08 -7.27 -2.91
C ALA A 287 3.76 -8.64 -3.02
N ALA A 288 3.01 -9.70 -3.37
CA ALA A 288 3.54 -11.06 -3.48
C ALA A 288 4.63 -11.22 -4.55
N LEU A 289 4.54 -10.51 -5.67
CA LEU A 289 5.58 -10.53 -6.71
C LEU A 289 6.95 -10.09 -6.17
N VAL A 290 6.98 -9.19 -5.20
CA VAL A 290 8.22 -8.72 -4.56
C VAL A 290 8.53 -9.54 -3.31
N ASP A 291 7.59 -9.67 -2.39
CA ASP A 291 7.84 -10.23 -1.06
C ASP A 291 7.97 -11.75 -1.08
N ILE A 292 7.30 -12.45 -2.01
CA ILE A 292 7.39 -13.90 -2.19
C ILE A 292 8.29 -14.27 -3.36
N ASP A 293 8.01 -13.74 -4.56
CA ASP A 293 8.68 -14.12 -5.81
C ASP A 293 10.03 -13.42 -5.98
N LYS A 294 10.36 -12.47 -5.10
CA LYS A 294 11.64 -11.74 -5.05
C LYS A 294 11.99 -10.98 -6.34
N MET A 295 10.99 -10.52 -7.06
CA MET A 295 11.17 -9.64 -8.21
C MET A 295 11.60 -8.24 -7.78
N SER A 296 12.27 -7.49 -8.70
CA SER A 296 12.39 -6.04 -8.51
C SER A 296 11.01 -5.39 -8.60
N HIS A 297 10.83 -4.22 -7.98
CA HIS A 297 9.55 -3.51 -8.01
C HIS A 297 9.16 -3.12 -9.45
N GLU A 298 10.14 -2.72 -10.26
CA GLU A 298 9.96 -2.37 -11.67
C GLU A 298 9.53 -3.58 -12.51
N ASP A 299 10.20 -4.74 -12.32
CA ASP A 299 9.84 -5.97 -13.04
C ASP A 299 8.46 -6.48 -12.61
N ALA A 300 8.14 -6.39 -11.31
CA ALA A 300 6.81 -6.73 -10.77
C ALA A 300 5.71 -5.85 -11.39
N ALA A 301 5.95 -4.55 -11.50
CA ALA A 301 5.01 -3.62 -12.14
C ALA A 301 4.86 -3.90 -13.64
N ALA A 302 5.96 -4.13 -14.36
CA ALA A 302 5.92 -4.48 -15.78
C ALA A 302 5.16 -5.79 -16.02
N LYS A 303 5.38 -6.80 -15.17
CA LYS A 303 4.63 -8.05 -15.21
C LYS A 303 3.15 -7.83 -14.95
N TRP A 304 2.80 -7.08 -13.90
CA TRP A 304 1.40 -6.81 -13.57
C TRP A 304 0.68 -6.10 -14.72
N LEU A 305 1.30 -5.09 -15.32
CA LEU A 305 0.75 -4.37 -16.48
C LEU A 305 0.54 -5.28 -17.68
N ALA A 306 1.48 -6.20 -17.97
CA ALA A 306 1.36 -7.15 -19.05
C ALA A 306 0.23 -8.17 -18.82
N ASP A 307 0.08 -8.65 -17.60
CA ASP A 307 -0.91 -9.67 -17.23
C ASP A 307 -2.33 -9.11 -17.08
N ASN A 308 -2.49 -7.78 -16.88
CA ASN A 308 -3.78 -7.12 -16.61
C ASN A 308 -4.10 -5.98 -17.58
N GLU A 309 -3.72 -6.14 -18.88
CA GLU A 309 -3.90 -5.08 -19.88
C GLU A 309 -5.38 -4.69 -20.07
N ASP A 310 -6.29 -5.62 -20.01
CA ASP A 310 -7.73 -5.39 -20.09
C ASP A 310 -8.27 -4.58 -18.91
N VAL A 311 -7.72 -4.78 -17.71
CA VAL A 311 -8.09 -4.04 -16.50
C VAL A 311 -7.63 -2.58 -16.59
N TRP A 312 -6.32 -2.36 -16.75
CA TRP A 312 -5.80 -1.00 -16.66
C TRP A 312 -6.15 -0.14 -17.89
N THR A 313 -6.31 -0.72 -19.09
CA THR A 313 -6.75 0.04 -20.27
C THR A 313 -8.19 0.57 -20.10
N ALA A 314 -9.01 -0.05 -19.26
CA ALA A 314 -10.35 0.48 -18.95
C ALA A 314 -10.27 1.81 -18.18
N PHE A 315 -9.23 2.06 -17.40
CA PHE A 315 -9.05 3.31 -16.66
C PHE A 315 -8.78 4.50 -17.58
N THR A 316 -8.19 4.27 -18.76
CA THR A 316 -7.78 5.32 -19.71
C THR A 316 -8.86 5.72 -20.74
N LYS A 317 -10.03 5.08 -20.68
CA LYS A 317 -11.16 5.29 -21.64
C LYS A 317 -12.20 6.26 -21.16
#